data_8185d41cb98a1d69f0d48567b82ea124
#
_entry.id   8185d41cb98a1d69f0d48567b82ea124
#
_cell.length_a   1.000
_cell.length_b   1.000
_cell.length_c   1.000
_cell.angle_alpha   90.00
_cell.angle_beta   90.00
_cell.angle_gamma   90.00
#
_symmetry.space_group_name_H-M   'P 1'
#
loop_
_entity.id
_entity.type
_entity.pdbx_description
1 polymer ?
#
loop_
_entity_poly.entity_id
_entity_poly.type
_entity_poly.pdbx_seq_one_letter_code
_entity_poly.pdbx_strand_id
1 'polypeptide(L)'
;MAIRPIRIIGDPVLRTVCDPITEITPNVKALVEDLLEGVDMDGRAGLAANQIGVSLRAFSWNIDGEIGYVLNPRIVALSEDEYQDGDEGCLSVPDLWYPTERAWYARCEGTDLDGKKVVVEGEELMARCIQHECDHLDGHLYIDRLDRPTRKKALRDIRKAGF
;
A
#
# COMPACT_ATOMS: atom_id res chain seq x y z
N MET A 1 16.37 13.79 -4.10
CA MET A 1 15.44 13.11 -5.03
C MET A 1 14.11 13.85 -5.03
N ALA A 2 13.44 13.88 -6.15
CA ALA A 2 12.14 14.53 -6.22
C ALA A 2 11.04 13.60 -5.71
N ILE A 3 10.10 14.15 -4.92
CA ILE A 3 8.90 13.43 -4.52
C ILE A 3 8.04 13.23 -5.76
N ARG A 4 7.70 11.98 -6.06
CA ARG A 4 6.90 11.65 -7.24
C ARG A 4 5.42 11.94 -7.02
N PRO A 5 4.70 12.38 -8.07
CA PRO A 5 3.25 12.55 -8.00
C PRO A 5 2.56 11.21 -7.71
N ILE A 6 1.52 11.25 -6.89
CA ILE A 6 0.69 10.08 -6.59
C ILE A 6 -0.27 9.84 -7.74
N ARG A 7 -0.28 8.62 -8.27
CA ARG A 7 -1.25 8.19 -9.28
C ARG A 7 -2.62 8.03 -8.65
N ILE A 8 -3.64 8.48 -9.36
CA ILE A 8 -5.02 8.58 -8.86
C ILE A 8 -5.87 7.49 -9.51
N ILE A 9 -6.90 7.03 -8.81
CA ILE A 9 -7.86 6.04 -9.30
C ILE A 9 -8.32 6.37 -10.72
N GLY A 10 -8.35 5.38 -11.59
CA GLY A 10 -8.54 5.52 -13.03
C GLY A 10 -7.26 5.33 -13.83
N ASP A 11 -6.09 5.53 -13.19
CA ASP A 11 -4.81 5.22 -13.83
C ASP A 11 -4.63 3.69 -13.92
N PRO A 12 -4.41 3.14 -15.12
CA PRO A 12 -4.26 1.68 -15.29
C PRO A 12 -3.16 1.04 -14.45
N VAL A 13 -2.11 1.79 -14.08
CA VAL A 13 -1.01 1.27 -13.28
C VAL A 13 -1.50 0.74 -11.91
N LEU A 14 -2.56 1.33 -11.36
CA LEU A 14 -3.13 0.93 -10.07
C LEU A 14 -3.91 -0.40 -10.14
N ARG A 15 -4.29 -0.82 -11.34
CA ARG A 15 -5.04 -2.06 -11.57
C ARG A 15 -4.19 -3.15 -12.23
N THR A 16 -2.90 -2.91 -12.38
CA THR A 16 -1.95 -3.86 -12.97
C THR A 16 -1.22 -4.58 -11.86
N VAL A 17 -1.13 -5.90 -11.95
CA VAL A 17 -0.31 -6.69 -11.02
C VAL A 17 1.15 -6.30 -11.20
N CYS A 18 1.83 -5.93 -10.13
CA CYS A 18 3.22 -5.53 -10.17
C CYS A 18 4.15 -6.73 -10.40
N ASP A 19 5.22 -6.51 -11.14
CA ASP A 19 6.22 -7.53 -11.41
C ASP A 19 7.17 -7.72 -10.23
N PRO A 20 7.61 -8.95 -9.94
CA PRO A 20 8.65 -9.17 -8.93
C PRO A 20 9.96 -8.50 -9.34
N ILE A 21 10.70 -8.04 -8.34
CA ILE A 21 12.05 -7.51 -8.53
C ILE A 21 13.00 -8.71 -8.52
N THR A 22 13.66 -8.95 -9.65
CA THR A 22 14.56 -10.10 -9.83
C THR A 22 16.03 -9.70 -9.74
N GLU A 23 16.32 -8.40 -9.87
CA GLU A 23 17.67 -7.87 -9.89
C GLU A 23 17.71 -6.50 -9.24
N ILE A 24 18.72 -6.23 -8.44
CA ILE A 24 18.90 -4.92 -7.78
C ILE A 24 19.68 -4.00 -8.72
N THR A 25 18.95 -3.27 -9.53
CA THR A 25 19.48 -2.30 -10.48
C THR A 25 19.54 -0.90 -9.87
N PRO A 26 20.24 0.07 -10.51
CA PRO A 26 20.16 1.46 -10.11
C PRO A 26 18.73 2.02 -10.07
N ASN A 27 17.86 1.56 -10.97
CA ASN A 27 16.45 1.95 -10.98
C ASN A 27 15.69 1.45 -9.74
N VAL A 28 16.00 0.25 -9.26
CA VAL A 28 15.40 -0.29 -8.02
C VAL A 28 15.88 0.52 -6.81
N LYS A 29 17.15 0.88 -6.77
CA LYS A 29 17.69 1.74 -5.70
C LYS A 29 17.01 3.10 -5.69
N ALA A 30 16.83 3.70 -6.85
CA ALA A 30 16.12 4.98 -6.99
C ALA A 30 14.65 4.85 -6.56
N LEU A 31 14.00 3.75 -6.90
CA LEU A 31 12.62 3.47 -6.46
C LEU A 31 12.54 3.44 -4.93
N VAL A 32 13.46 2.76 -4.25
CA VAL A 32 13.48 2.70 -2.79
C VAL A 32 13.62 4.10 -2.19
N GLU A 33 14.53 4.92 -2.72
CA GLU A 33 14.69 6.30 -2.27
C GLU A 33 13.40 7.10 -2.44
N ASP A 34 12.75 6.98 -3.60
CA ASP A 34 11.49 7.67 -3.88
C ASP A 34 10.36 7.20 -2.94
N LEU A 35 10.31 5.92 -2.63
CA LEU A 35 9.33 5.36 -1.69
C LEU A 35 9.56 5.87 -0.26
N LEU A 36 10.81 5.93 0.18
CA LEU A 36 11.16 6.40 1.52
C LEU A 36 10.88 7.90 1.67
N GLU A 37 11.24 8.69 0.69
CA GLU A 37 10.93 10.13 0.69
C GLU A 37 9.42 10.38 0.58
N GLY A 38 8.75 9.62 -0.28
CA GLY A 38 7.32 9.79 -0.52
C GLY A 38 6.45 9.43 0.67
N VAL A 39 6.88 8.52 1.52
CA VAL A 39 6.13 8.12 2.71
C VAL A 39 6.48 8.97 3.94
N ASP A 40 7.60 9.67 3.92
CA ASP A 40 8.06 10.53 5.02
C ASP A 40 7.33 11.88 5.00
N MET A 41 6.02 11.82 5.13
CA MET A 41 5.13 12.97 5.17
C MET A 41 4.02 12.71 6.16
N ASP A 42 3.58 13.77 6.84
CA ASP A 42 2.48 13.68 7.78
C ASP A 42 1.23 13.09 7.12
N GLY A 43 0.57 12.17 7.82
CA GLY A 43 -0.66 11.54 7.36
C GLY A 43 -0.46 10.37 6.39
N ARG A 44 0.77 10.01 6.06
CA ARG A 44 1.06 8.87 5.19
C ARG A 44 1.58 7.70 6.01
N ALA A 45 0.85 6.59 6.02
CA ALA A 45 1.23 5.36 6.73
C ALA A 45 1.98 4.38 5.82
N GLY A 46 1.71 4.40 4.52
CA GLY A 46 2.32 3.51 3.55
C GLY A 46 2.26 4.05 2.14
N LEU A 47 3.12 3.51 1.27
CA LEU A 47 3.17 3.89 -0.13
C LEU A 47 3.70 2.73 -0.96
N ALA A 48 2.92 2.32 -1.96
CA ALA A 48 3.29 1.24 -2.89
C ALA A 48 3.92 1.81 -4.16
N ALA A 49 4.78 1.03 -4.80
CA ALA A 49 5.51 1.45 -5.99
C ALA A 49 4.58 1.88 -7.14
N ASN A 50 3.47 1.16 -7.35
CA ASN A 50 2.55 1.51 -8.43
C ASN A 50 1.82 2.84 -8.18
N GLN A 51 1.70 3.28 -6.93
CA GLN A 51 1.13 4.60 -6.62
C GLN A 51 2.01 5.75 -7.10
N ILE A 52 3.28 5.50 -7.34
CA ILE A 52 4.19 6.48 -7.97
C ILE A 52 4.58 6.08 -9.40
N GLY A 53 3.80 5.20 -10.01
CA GLY A 53 3.91 4.87 -11.42
C GLY A 53 4.89 3.77 -11.78
N VAL A 54 5.40 3.01 -10.81
CA VAL A 54 6.36 1.94 -11.03
C VAL A 54 5.71 0.59 -10.74
N SER A 55 5.61 -0.28 -11.75
CA SER A 55 4.92 -1.57 -11.63
C SER A 55 5.86 -2.67 -11.12
N LEU A 56 6.47 -2.43 -9.97
CA LEU A 56 7.37 -3.38 -9.29
C LEU A 56 6.87 -3.64 -7.86
N ARG A 57 7.14 -4.84 -7.35
CA ARG A 57 6.66 -5.27 -6.04
C ARG A 57 7.54 -4.71 -4.92
N ALA A 58 7.20 -3.50 -4.48
CA ALA A 58 7.86 -2.84 -3.35
C ALA A 58 6.89 -1.87 -2.68
N PHE A 59 7.00 -1.74 -1.35
CA PHE A 59 6.30 -0.67 -0.63
C PHE A 59 7.14 -0.13 0.52
N SER A 60 6.77 1.04 1.00
CA SER A 60 7.34 1.66 2.19
C SER A 60 6.26 1.91 3.23
N TRP A 61 6.66 2.07 4.49
CA TRP A 61 5.76 2.40 5.59
C TRP A 61 6.33 3.50 6.47
N ASN A 62 5.43 4.17 7.18
CA ASN A 62 5.75 5.21 8.16
C ASN A 62 4.73 5.09 9.30
N ILE A 63 5.09 4.33 10.34
CA ILE A 63 4.18 4.00 11.44
C ILE A 63 4.92 4.14 12.76
N ASP A 64 4.32 4.90 13.68
CA ASP A 64 4.88 5.18 15.01
C ASP A 64 6.30 5.75 14.96
N GLY A 65 6.58 6.57 13.95
CA GLY A 65 7.89 7.19 13.75
C GLY A 65 8.94 6.30 13.11
N GLU A 66 8.59 5.06 12.80
CA GLU A 66 9.47 4.14 12.09
C GLU A 66 9.15 4.12 10.61
N ILE A 67 10.17 4.32 9.79
CA ILE A 67 10.08 4.32 8.33
C ILE A 67 10.93 3.17 7.80
N GLY A 68 10.38 2.42 6.88
CA GLY A 68 11.09 1.32 6.25
C GLY A 68 10.51 0.96 4.90
N TYR A 69 11.12 -0.02 4.25
CA TYR A 69 10.68 -0.53 2.96
C TYR A 69 10.87 -2.04 2.88
N VAL A 70 10.20 -2.66 1.93
CA VAL A 70 10.36 -4.08 1.64
C VAL A 70 10.20 -4.32 0.14
N LEU A 71 11.04 -5.19 -0.41
CA LEU A 71 10.98 -5.65 -1.79
C LEU A 71 10.35 -7.04 -1.84
N ASN A 72 9.53 -7.29 -2.85
CA ASN A 72 8.84 -8.57 -3.05
C ASN A 72 8.10 -9.07 -1.80
N PRO A 73 7.29 -8.23 -1.16
CA PRO A 73 6.59 -8.64 0.05
C PRO A 73 5.55 -9.73 -0.26
N ARG A 74 5.43 -10.67 0.68
CA ARG A 74 4.42 -11.71 0.64
C ARG A 74 3.80 -11.83 2.01
N ILE A 75 2.48 -11.77 2.11
CA ILE A 75 1.78 -11.99 3.37
C ILE A 75 1.92 -13.46 3.74
N VAL A 76 2.47 -13.73 4.93
CA VAL A 76 2.70 -15.09 5.42
C VAL A 76 1.80 -15.45 6.60
N ALA A 77 1.19 -14.46 7.26
CA ALA A 77 0.25 -14.69 8.35
C ALA A 77 -0.75 -13.54 8.47
N LEU A 78 -1.99 -13.88 8.75
CA LEU A 78 -3.07 -12.97 9.12
C LEU A 78 -3.82 -13.57 10.30
N SER A 79 -4.31 -12.74 11.21
CA SER A 79 -5.22 -13.22 12.26
C SER A 79 -6.49 -13.80 11.62
N GLU A 80 -6.96 -14.94 12.16
CA GLU A 80 -8.12 -15.64 11.62
C GLU A 80 -9.43 -15.21 12.27
N ASP A 81 -9.38 -14.91 13.56
CA ASP A 81 -10.58 -14.64 14.37
C ASP A 81 -10.69 -13.19 14.86
N GLU A 82 -9.67 -12.38 14.60
CA GLU A 82 -9.64 -10.99 15.02
C GLU A 82 -9.55 -10.05 13.82
N TYR A 83 -10.49 -9.10 13.77
CA TYR A 83 -10.62 -8.14 12.69
C TYR A 83 -10.71 -6.71 13.23
N GLN A 84 -10.49 -5.76 12.37
CA GLN A 84 -10.72 -4.35 12.60
C GLN A 84 -11.54 -3.79 11.44
N ASP A 85 -12.35 -2.78 11.71
CA ASP A 85 -13.26 -2.20 10.71
C ASP A 85 -13.24 -0.67 10.70
N GLY A 86 -12.18 -0.06 11.21
CA GLY A 86 -12.02 1.39 11.19
C GLY A 86 -11.95 1.96 9.77
N ASP A 87 -12.07 3.28 9.69
CA ASP A 87 -12.00 3.98 8.42
C ASP A 87 -10.61 3.85 7.80
N GLU A 88 -10.59 3.52 6.53
CA GLU A 88 -9.38 3.47 5.71
C GLU A 88 -9.49 4.48 4.59
N GLY A 89 -8.37 5.07 4.24
CA GLY A 89 -8.23 5.95 3.09
C GLY A 89 -7.02 5.57 2.25
N CYS A 90 -6.88 6.18 1.10
CA CYS A 90 -5.79 5.92 0.19
C CYS A 90 -5.39 7.20 -0.53
N LEU A 91 -4.09 7.44 -0.65
CA LEU A 91 -3.57 8.60 -1.37
C LEU A 91 -4.03 8.62 -2.83
N SER A 92 -4.29 7.44 -3.42
CA SER A 92 -4.78 7.29 -4.79
C SER A 92 -6.29 7.50 -4.92
N VAL A 93 -7.02 7.61 -3.80
CA VAL A 93 -8.44 7.96 -3.73
C VAL A 93 -8.57 9.14 -2.76
N PRO A 94 -8.17 10.35 -3.20
CA PRO A 94 -8.00 11.47 -2.26
C PRO A 94 -9.27 11.90 -1.54
N ASP A 95 -9.11 12.27 -0.26
CA ASP A 95 -10.12 12.93 0.56
C ASP A 95 -11.39 12.10 0.83
N LEU A 96 -11.29 10.78 0.68
CA LEU A 96 -12.40 9.86 0.96
C LEU A 96 -11.94 8.78 1.96
N TRP A 97 -12.85 8.40 2.86
CA TRP A 97 -12.59 7.44 3.93
C TRP A 97 -13.82 6.57 4.13
N TYR A 98 -13.61 5.26 4.27
CA TYR A 98 -14.71 4.30 4.46
C TYR A 98 -14.32 3.20 5.44
N PRO A 99 -15.26 2.70 6.26
CA PRO A 99 -15.02 1.53 7.11
C PRO A 99 -14.57 0.35 6.24
N THR A 100 -13.42 -0.20 6.57
CA THR A 100 -12.81 -1.28 5.78
C THR A 100 -12.37 -2.39 6.71
N GLU A 101 -12.96 -3.58 6.54
CA GLU A 101 -12.59 -4.74 7.35
C GLU A 101 -11.21 -5.24 6.94
N ARG A 102 -10.33 -5.37 7.94
CA ARG A 102 -8.99 -5.92 7.79
C ARG A 102 -8.72 -6.90 8.92
N ALA A 103 -7.78 -7.82 8.71
CA ALA A 103 -7.27 -8.63 9.80
C ALA A 103 -6.63 -7.72 10.87
N TRP A 104 -6.77 -8.10 12.13
CA TRP A 104 -6.20 -7.36 13.26
C TRP A 104 -4.68 -7.42 13.28
N TYR A 105 -4.11 -8.57 12.91
CA TYR A 105 -2.67 -8.82 12.82
C TYR A 105 -2.31 -9.25 11.41
N ALA A 106 -1.15 -8.79 10.93
CA ALA A 106 -0.59 -9.22 9.66
C ALA A 106 0.93 -9.32 9.76
N ARG A 107 1.49 -10.25 8.99
CA ARG A 107 2.93 -10.40 8.81
C ARG A 107 3.22 -10.62 7.34
N CYS A 108 4.18 -9.86 6.81
CA CYS A 108 4.72 -10.11 5.49
C CYS A 108 6.23 -10.29 5.56
N GLU A 109 6.77 -10.98 4.58
CA GLU A 109 8.20 -11.21 4.42
C GLU A 109 8.61 -10.83 3.01
N GLY A 110 9.79 -10.25 2.90
CA GLY A 110 10.41 -9.89 1.63
C GLY A 110 11.90 -9.71 1.82
N THR A 111 12.52 -8.85 1.03
CA THR A 111 13.96 -8.60 1.08
C THR A 111 14.26 -7.10 1.06
N ASP A 112 15.47 -6.74 1.44
CA ASP A 112 16.02 -5.40 1.27
C ASP A 112 16.93 -5.32 0.03
N LEU A 113 17.58 -4.17 -0.15
CA LEU A 113 18.49 -3.94 -1.29
C LEU A 113 19.73 -4.83 -1.26
N ASP A 114 20.07 -5.38 -0.10
CA ASP A 114 21.20 -6.29 0.06
C ASP A 114 20.80 -7.77 -0.07
N GLY A 115 19.53 -8.03 -0.37
CA GLY A 115 19.00 -9.39 -0.48
C GLY A 115 18.74 -10.05 0.87
N LYS A 116 18.82 -9.31 1.97
CA LYS A 116 18.54 -9.83 3.31
C LYS A 116 17.04 -9.88 3.55
N LYS A 117 16.61 -10.89 4.32
CA LYS A 117 15.20 -11.04 4.68
C LYS A 117 14.72 -9.87 5.53
N VAL A 118 13.56 -9.34 5.16
CA VAL A 118 12.84 -8.30 5.90
C VAL A 118 11.51 -8.88 6.35
N VAL A 119 11.22 -8.75 7.64
CA VAL A 119 9.93 -9.12 8.22
C VAL A 119 9.23 -7.85 8.67
N VAL A 120 8.01 -7.65 8.20
CA VAL A 120 7.15 -6.55 8.62
C VAL A 120 5.91 -7.16 9.24
N GLU A 121 5.65 -6.86 10.52
CA GLU A 121 4.50 -7.41 11.23
C GLU A 121 3.97 -6.45 12.28
N GLY A 122 2.72 -6.59 12.63
CA GLY A 122 2.10 -5.82 13.68
C GLY A 122 0.58 -5.93 13.67
N GLU A 123 -0.02 -5.22 14.60
CA GLU A 123 -1.46 -5.14 14.80
C GLU A 123 -1.97 -3.76 14.42
N GLU A 124 -3.28 -3.60 14.40
CA GLU A 124 -3.97 -2.33 14.13
C GLU A 124 -3.47 -1.65 12.86
N LEU A 125 -2.90 -0.45 12.96
CA LEU A 125 -2.48 0.34 11.81
C LEU A 125 -1.42 -0.36 10.97
N MET A 126 -0.45 -1.03 11.58
CA MET A 126 0.57 -1.78 10.85
C MET A 126 -0.06 -2.93 10.06
N ALA A 127 -0.99 -3.67 10.66
CA ALA A 127 -1.68 -4.76 9.96
C ALA A 127 -2.51 -4.21 8.80
N ARG A 128 -3.18 -3.10 8.99
CA ARG A 128 -3.94 -2.42 7.93
C ARG A 128 -3.02 -1.98 6.79
N CYS A 129 -1.89 -1.38 7.12
CA CYS A 129 -0.88 -0.93 6.15
C CYS A 129 -0.35 -2.10 5.31
N ILE A 130 0.07 -3.19 5.94
CA ILE A 130 0.59 -4.36 5.23
C ILE A 130 -0.43 -4.88 4.22
N GLN A 131 -1.69 -5.03 4.64
CA GLN A 131 -2.75 -5.54 3.76
C GLN A 131 -3.09 -4.56 2.64
N HIS A 132 -3.14 -3.27 2.96
CA HIS A 132 -3.42 -2.19 1.98
C HIS A 132 -2.33 -2.13 0.91
N GLU A 133 -1.06 -2.11 1.31
CA GLU A 133 0.05 -2.00 0.36
C GLU A 133 0.23 -3.27 -0.47
N CYS A 134 0.09 -4.45 0.12
CA CYS A 134 0.12 -5.70 -0.64
C CYS A 134 -1.03 -5.78 -1.65
N ASP A 135 -2.21 -5.29 -1.31
CA ASP A 135 -3.33 -5.19 -2.26
C ASP A 135 -2.94 -4.32 -3.46
N HIS A 136 -2.30 -3.17 -3.24
CA HIS A 136 -1.83 -2.33 -4.34
C HIS A 136 -0.95 -3.10 -5.32
N LEU A 137 -0.03 -3.89 -4.80
CA LEU A 137 0.90 -4.67 -5.64
C LEU A 137 0.20 -5.75 -6.45
N ASP A 138 -0.99 -6.18 -6.00
CA ASP A 138 -1.84 -7.13 -6.72
C ASP A 138 -2.87 -6.44 -7.62
N GLY A 139 -2.80 -5.12 -7.77
CA GLY A 139 -3.72 -4.34 -8.60
C GLY A 139 -5.08 -4.06 -7.96
N HIS A 140 -5.15 -4.11 -6.63
CA HIS A 140 -6.37 -3.84 -5.86
C HIS A 140 -6.29 -2.52 -5.10
N LEU A 141 -7.42 -1.86 -4.97
CA LEU A 141 -7.61 -0.70 -4.10
C LEU A 141 -8.49 -1.10 -2.91
N TYR A 142 -8.38 -0.35 -1.81
CA TYR A 142 -9.15 -0.69 -0.61
C TYR A 142 -10.67 -0.71 -0.83
N ILE A 143 -11.16 0.07 -1.81
CA ILE A 143 -12.60 0.07 -2.15
C ILE A 143 -13.09 -1.29 -2.64
N ASP A 144 -12.20 -2.15 -3.11
CA ASP A 144 -12.53 -3.53 -3.52
C ASP A 144 -12.86 -4.41 -2.31
N ARG A 145 -12.44 -4.00 -1.11
CA ARG A 145 -12.64 -4.72 0.16
C ARG A 145 -13.90 -4.27 0.91
N LEU A 146 -14.54 -3.20 0.47
CA LEU A 146 -15.72 -2.66 1.11
C LEU A 146 -16.92 -3.60 0.95
N ASP A 147 -17.81 -3.59 1.94
CA ASP A 147 -19.11 -4.27 1.78
C ASP A 147 -19.88 -3.62 0.63
N ARG A 148 -20.88 -4.33 0.14
CA ARG A 148 -21.58 -3.92 -1.07
C ARG A 148 -22.23 -2.53 -0.98
N PRO A 149 -22.97 -2.20 0.08
CA PRO A 149 -23.55 -0.85 0.22
C PRO A 149 -22.50 0.25 0.30
N THR A 150 -21.43 0.05 1.08
CA THR A 150 -20.35 1.00 1.26
C THR A 150 -19.59 1.21 -0.04
N ARG A 151 -19.31 0.14 -0.77
CA ARG A 151 -18.67 0.21 -2.07
C ARG A 151 -19.49 1.02 -3.07
N LYS A 152 -20.79 0.81 -3.08
CA LYS A 152 -21.71 1.59 -3.94
C LYS A 152 -21.62 3.08 -3.63
N LYS A 153 -21.63 3.42 -2.35
CA LYS A 153 -21.46 4.81 -1.90
C LYS A 153 -20.12 5.37 -2.33
N ALA A 154 -19.03 4.60 -2.14
CA ALA A 154 -17.68 5.01 -2.51
C ALA A 154 -17.58 5.32 -4.01
N LEU A 155 -18.12 4.46 -4.87
CA LEU A 155 -18.09 4.67 -6.30
C LEU A 155 -18.88 5.93 -6.73
N ARG A 156 -19.98 6.23 -6.06
CA ARG A 156 -20.72 7.48 -6.30
C ARG A 156 -19.90 8.71 -5.88
N ASP A 157 -19.29 8.63 -4.70
CA ASP A 157 -18.49 9.74 -4.16
C ASP A 157 -17.27 10.02 -5.05
N ILE A 158 -16.60 8.97 -5.54
CA ILE A 158 -15.48 9.08 -6.47
C ILE A 158 -15.92 9.77 -7.77
N ARG A 159 -17.06 9.38 -8.29
CA ARG A 159 -17.63 9.97 -9.51
C ARG A 159 -17.92 11.46 -9.33
N LYS A 160 -18.50 11.83 -8.19
CA LYS A 160 -18.78 13.22 -7.84
C LYS A 160 -17.52 14.05 -7.65
N ALA A 161 -16.45 13.44 -7.13
CA ALA A 161 -15.16 14.10 -6.93
C ALA A 161 -14.45 14.43 -8.24
N GLY A 162 -14.79 13.74 -9.33
CA GLY A 162 -14.25 14.02 -10.66
C GLY A 162 -12.86 13.47 -10.92
N PHE A 163 -12.46 12.44 -10.23
CA PHE A 163 -11.18 11.77 -10.48
C PHE A 163 -11.19 11.06 -11.83
#